data_709bea54f6ff9d34a7365719c4be8c18
#
_entry.id   709bea54f6ff9d34a7365719c4be8c18
#
_cell.length_a   1.000
_cell.length_b   1.000
_cell.length_c   1.000
_cell.angle_alpha   90.00
_cell.angle_beta   90.00
_cell.angle_gamma   90.00
#
_symmetry.space_group_name_H-M   'P 1'
#
loop_
_entity.id
_entity.type
_entity.pdbx_description
1 polymer ?
#
loop_
_entity_poly.entity_id
_entity_poly.type
_entity_poly.pdbx_seq_one_letter_code
_entity_poly.pdbx_strand_id
1 'polypeptide(L)'
;MPDFFEIDFLAVETKKSGDAITIRYSIDGKETIHVVDGGFEATGKAIIKHLQEYYGQSGTVNISRVIVTHQDHDHTRGLRTVLEECNVGELWMLRPWIYSNELVDKFKRWTNPDNLSKRLKDIYPNILALEEIANRKGIPIYEPFQGKKIGEFLVLAPSKNRYLDLVAESLSSIWNSVIHFINANWGDENLSKEPTSAENNMSVVQYASLNEQNILLTGDAGIETLSEAIEYLENRNNGIMPKIHRFQVPHHGSRRNLSSELLDKLFGEKLPFPPTVDKFTALISSAKEDKDHPRKAVIRALKHRGVRVIATEGITICSSSSNAPHRSGWGPVTPLEYPNDQEE
;
A
#
# COMPACT_ATOMS: atom_id res chain seq x y z
N MET A 1 -8.44 21.70 17.40
CA MET A 1 -7.22 21.84 16.57
C MET A 1 -7.65 22.03 15.14
N PRO A 2 -6.90 22.74 14.29
CA PRO A 2 -7.21 22.77 12.86
C PRO A 2 -7.11 21.38 12.26
N ASP A 3 -7.86 21.14 11.19
CA ASP A 3 -7.81 19.87 10.49
C ASP A 3 -6.42 19.67 9.86
N PHE A 4 -5.85 18.48 10.01
CA PHE A 4 -4.52 18.15 9.51
C PHE A 4 -4.45 16.66 9.14
N PHE A 5 -3.40 16.29 8.43
CA PHE A 5 -3.00 14.89 8.29
C PHE A 5 -1.47 14.74 8.36
N GLU A 6 -1.06 13.57 8.78
CA GLU A 6 0.31 13.05 8.74
C GLU A 6 0.25 11.59 8.27
N ILE A 7 1.11 11.24 7.34
CA ILE A 7 1.29 9.88 6.85
C ILE A 7 2.78 9.55 6.95
N ASP A 8 3.10 8.57 7.77
CA ASP A 8 4.47 8.14 8.00
C ASP A 8 4.70 6.78 7.34
N PHE A 9 5.66 6.74 6.42
CA PHE A 9 6.21 5.51 5.87
C PHE A 9 7.39 5.12 6.74
N LEU A 10 7.23 4.08 7.55
CA LEU A 10 8.26 3.66 8.49
C LEU A 10 9.39 2.94 7.76
N ALA A 11 10.61 3.17 8.19
CA ALA A 11 11.75 2.38 7.72
C ALA A 11 11.57 0.92 8.15
N VAL A 12 11.63 0.03 7.18
CA VAL A 12 11.68 -1.41 7.42
C VAL A 12 13.15 -1.83 7.34
N GLU A 13 13.78 -2.02 8.51
CA GLU A 13 15.21 -2.30 8.60
C GLU A 13 15.52 -3.76 8.31
N THR A 14 15.40 -4.19 7.06
CA THR A 14 15.76 -5.52 6.59
C THR A 14 16.48 -5.44 5.26
N LYS A 15 16.97 -6.60 4.75
CA LYS A 15 17.55 -6.70 3.41
C LYS A 15 16.48 -6.71 2.32
N LYS A 16 15.22 -6.80 2.69
CA LYS A 16 14.07 -6.80 1.78
C LYS A 16 13.12 -5.69 2.19
N SER A 17 12.49 -5.11 1.21
CA SER A 17 11.46 -4.09 1.39
C SER A 17 10.19 -4.67 2.02
N GLY A 18 9.36 -3.82 2.61
CA GLY A 18 8.08 -4.14 3.21
C GLY A 18 7.35 -2.85 3.58
N ASP A 19 6.04 -2.91 3.78
CA ASP A 19 5.22 -1.75 4.11
C ASP A 19 4.81 -1.70 5.57
N ALA A 20 5.03 -0.54 6.18
CA ALA A 20 4.48 -0.17 7.47
C ALA A 20 4.16 1.32 7.44
N ILE A 21 2.88 1.65 7.40
CA ILE A 21 2.41 3.02 7.25
C ILE A 21 1.53 3.37 8.45
N THR A 22 1.82 4.49 9.09
CA THR A 22 0.93 5.05 10.12
C THR A 22 0.33 6.35 9.62
N ILE A 23 -0.94 6.55 9.92
CA ILE A 23 -1.69 7.73 9.49
C ILE A 23 -2.36 8.34 10.70
N ARG A 24 -2.15 9.65 10.92
CA ARG A 24 -2.93 10.43 11.86
C ARG A 24 -3.58 11.60 11.14
N TYR A 25 -4.85 11.80 11.36
CA TYR A 25 -5.56 12.98 10.86
C TYR A 25 -6.58 13.47 11.86
N SER A 26 -6.88 14.76 11.78
CA SER A 26 -7.93 15.43 12.57
C SER A 26 -8.96 16.05 11.64
N ILE A 27 -10.24 15.78 11.90
CA ILE A 27 -11.38 16.41 11.24
C ILE A 27 -12.35 16.87 12.33
N ASP A 28 -12.74 18.12 12.30
CA ASP A 28 -13.61 18.76 13.30
C ASP A 28 -13.09 18.54 14.74
N GLY A 29 -11.77 18.56 14.91
CA GLY A 29 -11.11 18.37 16.19
C GLY A 29 -11.06 16.93 16.72
N LYS A 30 -11.54 15.95 15.93
CA LYS A 30 -11.47 14.53 16.27
C LYS A 30 -10.29 13.88 15.58
N GLU A 31 -9.31 13.42 16.37
CA GLU A 31 -8.18 12.65 15.84
C GLU A 31 -8.54 11.20 15.55
N THR A 32 -7.97 10.69 14.49
CA THR A 32 -8.08 9.29 14.07
C THR A 32 -6.71 8.76 13.69
N ILE A 33 -6.39 7.55 14.15
CA ILE A 33 -5.12 6.89 13.87
C ILE A 33 -5.40 5.59 13.12
N HIS A 34 -4.74 5.42 11.97
CA HIS A 34 -4.70 4.18 11.21
C HIS A 34 -3.30 3.59 11.20
N VAL A 35 -3.21 2.26 11.13
CA VAL A 35 -2.01 1.52 10.76
C VAL A 35 -2.35 0.73 9.51
N VAL A 36 -1.64 0.99 8.41
CA VAL A 36 -1.78 0.26 7.15
C VAL A 36 -0.53 -0.58 6.97
N ASP A 37 -0.71 -1.89 7.03
CA ASP A 37 0.36 -2.87 7.06
C ASP A 37 1.35 -2.70 8.22
N GLY A 38 2.18 -3.68 8.46
CA GLY A 38 3.06 -3.71 9.63
C GLY A 38 4.48 -4.20 9.36
N GLY A 39 4.84 -4.38 8.10
CA GLY A 39 6.16 -4.86 7.75
C GLY A 39 6.44 -6.26 8.29
N PHE A 40 7.71 -6.52 8.54
CA PHE A 40 8.18 -7.75 9.18
C PHE A 40 7.92 -7.75 10.70
N GLU A 41 8.18 -8.87 11.36
CA GLU A 41 7.89 -9.05 12.79
C GLU A 41 8.51 -7.95 13.68
N ALA A 42 9.77 -7.58 13.45
CA ALA A 42 10.45 -6.54 14.22
C ALA A 42 9.83 -5.15 14.04
N THR A 43 9.19 -4.89 12.91
CA THR A 43 8.57 -3.60 12.59
C THR A 43 7.37 -3.29 13.49
N GLY A 44 6.67 -4.31 14.01
CA GLY A 44 5.55 -4.10 14.93
C GLY A 44 5.91 -3.29 16.18
N LYS A 45 7.07 -3.55 16.78
CA LYS A 45 7.58 -2.73 17.91
C LYS A 45 7.95 -1.32 17.48
N ALA A 46 8.51 -1.15 16.29
CA ALA A 46 8.85 0.16 15.74
C ALA A 46 7.58 1.01 15.51
N ILE A 47 6.49 0.40 15.02
CA ILE A 47 5.18 1.07 14.89
C ILE A 47 4.70 1.58 16.25
N ILE A 48 4.67 0.73 17.28
CA ILE A 48 4.20 1.11 18.61
C ILE A 48 5.03 2.27 19.17
N LYS A 49 6.36 2.16 19.09
CA LYS A 49 7.27 3.22 19.54
C LYS A 49 7.02 4.53 18.77
N HIS A 50 6.85 4.46 17.45
CA HIS A 50 6.57 5.62 16.60
C HIS A 50 5.28 6.34 17.01
N LEU A 51 4.20 5.57 17.24
CA LEU A 51 2.92 6.13 17.69
C LEU A 51 3.03 6.77 19.08
N GLN A 52 3.81 6.19 19.98
CA GLN A 52 4.07 6.80 21.31
C GLN A 52 4.87 8.08 21.20
N GLU A 53 5.91 8.09 20.37
CA GLU A 53 6.85 9.21 20.26
C GLU A 53 6.24 10.40 19.50
N TYR A 54 5.55 10.14 18.39
CA TYR A 54 5.13 11.22 17.47
C TYR A 54 3.62 11.50 17.47
N TYR A 55 2.78 10.53 17.88
CA TYR A 55 1.33 10.73 17.90
C TYR A 55 0.77 11.00 19.30
N GLY A 56 1.67 11.31 20.26
CA GLY A 56 1.29 11.68 21.61
C GLY A 56 0.59 10.57 22.41
N GLN A 57 0.79 9.30 22.01
CA GLN A 57 0.23 8.17 22.72
C GLN A 57 1.10 7.80 23.91
N SER A 58 0.52 7.67 25.10
CA SER A 58 1.22 7.25 26.31
C SER A 58 0.60 5.98 26.87
N GLY A 59 1.43 5.11 27.45
CA GLY A 59 0.98 3.81 27.93
C GLY A 59 0.58 2.87 26.79
N THR A 60 -0.59 2.23 26.90
CA THR A 60 -1.14 1.40 25.83
C THR A 60 -1.62 2.26 24.68
N VAL A 61 -1.08 2.03 23.48
CA VAL A 61 -1.41 2.78 22.26
C VAL A 61 -2.83 2.48 21.80
N ASN A 62 -3.58 3.52 21.44
CA ASN A 62 -4.92 3.40 20.87
C ASN A 62 -4.87 3.65 19.37
N ILE A 63 -5.31 2.67 18.60
CA ILE A 63 -5.37 2.69 17.14
C ILE A 63 -6.83 2.57 16.74
N SER A 64 -7.33 3.53 15.96
CA SER A 64 -8.72 3.49 15.51
C SER A 64 -8.95 2.31 14.56
N ARG A 65 -8.03 2.11 13.61
CA ARG A 65 -8.15 1.07 12.56
C ARG A 65 -6.80 0.51 12.17
N VAL A 66 -6.74 -0.81 12.05
CA VAL A 66 -5.64 -1.53 11.41
C VAL A 66 -6.14 -2.05 10.07
N ILE A 67 -5.40 -1.80 9.01
CA ILE A 67 -5.72 -2.21 7.64
C ILE A 67 -4.62 -3.13 7.13
N VAL A 68 -5.02 -4.28 6.61
CA VAL A 68 -4.15 -5.23 5.91
C VAL A 68 -4.43 -5.10 4.42
N THR A 69 -3.43 -4.68 3.64
CA THR A 69 -3.60 -4.54 2.19
C THR A 69 -3.74 -5.90 1.52
N HIS A 70 -2.86 -6.84 1.85
CA HIS A 70 -2.88 -8.22 1.38
C HIS A 70 -2.12 -9.14 2.35
N GLN A 71 -2.00 -10.42 2.02
CA GLN A 71 -1.59 -11.49 2.95
C GLN A 71 -0.08 -11.67 3.12
N ASP A 72 0.77 -10.96 2.37
CA ASP A 72 2.20 -11.22 2.34
C ASP A 72 2.90 -10.88 3.66
N HIS A 73 4.00 -11.57 3.92
CA HIS A 73 4.65 -11.56 5.23
C HIS A 73 5.34 -10.22 5.56
N ASP A 74 5.77 -9.48 4.56
CA ASP A 74 6.40 -8.17 4.64
C ASP A 74 5.38 -7.01 4.78
N HIS A 75 4.09 -7.36 4.87
CA HIS A 75 2.97 -6.47 5.19
C HIS A 75 2.30 -6.84 6.52
N THR A 76 2.24 -8.13 6.85
CA THR A 76 1.35 -8.65 7.90
C THR A 76 2.03 -9.00 9.22
N ARG A 77 3.30 -9.41 9.21
CA ARG A 77 3.92 -10.01 10.41
C ARG A 77 4.02 -9.07 11.60
N GLY A 78 4.37 -7.82 11.38
CA GLY A 78 4.45 -6.82 12.45
C GLY A 78 3.11 -6.48 13.07
N LEU A 79 2.01 -6.65 12.32
CA LEU A 79 0.66 -6.41 12.82
C LEU A 79 0.26 -7.36 13.96
N ARG A 80 0.87 -8.54 14.07
CA ARG A 80 0.63 -9.44 15.22
C ARG A 80 0.99 -8.73 16.51
N THR A 81 2.16 -8.11 16.58
CA THR A 81 2.61 -7.35 17.75
C THR A 81 1.69 -6.15 18.02
N VAL A 82 1.30 -5.42 16.95
CA VAL A 82 0.38 -4.29 17.05
C VAL A 82 -0.97 -4.71 17.63
N LEU A 83 -1.58 -5.78 17.10
CA LEU A 83 -2.86 -6.28 17.60
C LEU A 83 -2.75 -6.82 19.05
N GLU A 84 -1.64 -7.44 19.44
CA GLU A 84 -1.44 -7.95 20.80
C GLU A 84 -1.27 -6.83 21.83
N GLU A 85 -0.47 -5.82 21.53
CA GLU A 85 -0.01 -4.85 22.53
C GLU A 85 -0.78 -3.53 22.52
N CYS A 86 -1.58 -3.25 21.46
CA CYS A 86 -2.35 -2.04 21.35
C CYS A 86 -3.85 -2.26 21.60
N ASN A 87 -4.56 -1.16 21.90
CA ASN A 87 -6.01 -1.11 21.82
C ASN A 87 -6.40 -0.77 20.38
N VAL A 88 -6.99 -1.72 19.68
CA VAL A 88 -7.40 -1.57 18.28
C VAL A 88 -8.92 -1.55 18.19
N GLY A 89 -9.48 -0.51 17.56
CA GLY A 89 -10.92 -0.36 17.39
C GLY A 89 -11.49 -1.26 16.32
N GLU A 90 -10.82 -1.37 15.17
CA GLU A 90 -11.29 -2.17 14.02
C GLU A 90 -10.09 -2.79 13.29
N LEU A 91 -10.26 -4.03 12.81
CA LEU A 91 -9.34 -4.68 11.87
C LEU A 91 -10.02 -4.80 10.51
N TRP A 92 -9.38 -4.29 9.46
CA TRP A 92 -9.86 -4.36 8.08
C TRP A 92 -8.93 -5.27 7.28
N MET A 93 -9.42 -6.45 6.88
CA MET A 93 -8.65 -7.42 6.08
C MET A 93 -9.54 -8.35 5.29
N LEU A 94 -9.07 -8.81 4.13
CA LEU A 94 -9.73 -9.80 3.30
C LEU A 94 -9.42 -11.21 3.81
N ARG A 95 -10.48 -12.04 3.94
CA ARG A 95 -10.41 -13.41 4.47
C ARG A 95 -11.00 -14.39 3.48
N PRO A 96 -10.21 -15.05 2.61
CA PRO A 96 -10.77 -15.86 1.51
C PRO A 96 -11.60 -17.06 2.00
N TRP A 97 -11.32 -17.59 3.19
CA TRP A 97 -12.03 -18.75 3.72
C TRP A 97 -13.50 -18.51 4.08
N ILE A 98 -13.91 -17.27 4.34
CA ILE A 98 -15.33 -16.96 4.61
C ILE A 98 -16.19 -16.99 3.34
N TYR A 99 -15.55 -16.99 2.16
CA TYR A 99 -16.20 -17.07 0.85
C TYR A 99 -16.09 -18.45 0.21
N SER A 100 -15.76 -19.49 0.97
CA SER A 100 -15.56 -20.86 0.46
C SER A 100 -16.79 -21.39 -0.30
N ASN A 101 -18.01 -21.02 0.08
CA ASN A 101 -19.23 -21.37 -0.65
C ASN A 101 -19.30 -20.75 -2.06
N GLU A 102 -18.81 -19.51 -2.21
CA GLU A 102 -18.79 -18.82 -3.51
C GLU A 102 -17.58 -19.24 -4.36
N LEU A 103 -16.50 -19.61 -3.69
CA LEU A 103 -15.25 -20.03 -4.33
C LEU A 103 -15.28 -21.47 -4.84
N VAL A 104 -16.03 -22.38 -4.19
CA VAL A 104 -16.01 -23.81 -4.52
C VAL A 104 -16.32 -24.08 -6.00
N ASP A 105 -17.22 -23.29 -6.60
CA ASP A 105 -17.60 -23.43 -8.01
C ASP A 105 -16.52 -22.96 -8.99
N LYS A 106 -15.53 -22.18 -8.52
CA LYS A 106 -14.39 -21.72 -9.30
C LYS A 106 -13.25 -22.78 -9.37
N PHE A 107 -13.33 -23.84 -8.56
CA PHE A 107 -12.30 -24.87 -8.48
C PHE A 107 -12.81 -26.25 -8.95
N LYS A 108 -12.17 -26.81 -9.97
CA LYS A 108 -12.48 -28.17 -10.46
C LYS A 108 -12.20 -29.29 -9.43
N ARG A 109 -11.31 -29.03 -8.44
CA ARG A 109 -10.84 -30.04 -7.46
C ARG A 109 -11.61 -30.01 -6.14
N TRP A 110 -12.37 -28.97 -5.88
CA TRP A 110 -13.05 -28.78 -4.60
C TRP A 110 -14.55 -28.83 -4.78
N THR A 111 -15.18 -29.79 -4.12
CA THR A 111 -16.64 -29.96 -4.13
C THR A 111 -17.28 -29.69 -2.77
N ASN A 112 -16.43 -29.49 -1.73
CA ASN A 112 -16.87 -29.24 -0.38
C ASN A 112 -16.29 -27.91 0.12
N PRO A 113 -17.14 -26.92 0.44
CA PRO A 113 -16.74 -25.61 0.94
C PRO A 113 -15.91 -25.65 2.23
N ASP A 114 -16.24 -26.57 3.17
CA ASP A 114 -15.52 -26.65 4.45
C ASP A 114 -14.07 -27.12 4.27
N ASN A 115 -13.84 -28.06 3.33
CA ASN A 115 -12.50 -28.49 2.99
C ASN A 115 -11.71 -27.40 2.27
N LEU A 116 -12.37 -26.63 1.40
CA LEU A 116 -11.77 -25.46 0.75
C LEU A 116 -11.43 -24.38 1.79
N SER A 117 -12.33 -24.08 2.71
CA SER A 117 -12.10 -23.14 3.81
C SER A 117 -10.85 -23.51 4.62
N LYS A 118 -10.72 -24.78 5.02
CA LYS A 118 -9.53 -25.28 5.73
C LYS A 118 -8.26 -25.07 4.91
N ARG A 119 -8.30 -25.44 3.61
CA ARG A 119 -7.15 -25.28 2.72
C ARG A 119 -6.74 -23.82 2.55
N LEU A 120 -7.70 -22.90 2.42
CA LEU A 120 -7.41 -21.46 2.34
C LEU A 120 -6.74 -20.93 3.61
N LYS A 121 -7.17 -21.38 4.78
CA LYS A 121 -6.51 -21.07 6.06
C LYS A 121 -5.05 -21.55 6.11
N ASP A 122 -4.79 -22.76 5.59
CA ASP A 122 -3.42 -23.31 5.53
C ASP A 122 -2.51 -22.49 4.58
N ILE A 123 -3.07 -21.96 3.50
CA ILE A 123 -2.33 -21.18 2.48
C ILE A 123 -2.01 -19.78 2.97
N TYR A 124 -2.90 -19.17 3.76
CA TYR A 124 -2.78 -17.79 4.24
C TYR A 124 -2.57 -17.69 5.76
N PRO A 125 -1.53 -18.32 6.33
CA PRO A 125 -1.34 -18.42 7.78
C PRO A 125 -1.11 -17.07 8.47
N ASN A 126 -0.62 -16.06 7.72
CA ASN A 126 -0.36 -14.75 8.29
C ASN A 126 -1.65 -14.02 8.66
N ILE A 127 -2.61 -13.94 7.72
CA ILE A 127 -3.90 -13.28 7.99
C ILE A 127 -4.80 -14.14 8.89
N LEU A 128 -4.65 -15.47 8.88
CA LEU A 128 -5.31 -16.33 9.85
C LEU A 128 -4.88 -15.99 11.28
N ALA A 129 -3.57 -15.83 11.52
CA ALA A 129 -3.07 -15.46 12.84
C ALA A 129 -3.61 -14.09 13.32
N LEU A 130 -3.79 -13.12 12.40
CA LEU A 130 -4.40 -11.83 12.74
C LEU A 130 -5.90 -11.98 13.10
N GLU A 131 -6.64 -12.85 12.38
CA GLU A 131 -8.03 -13.18 12.72
C GLU A 131 -8.13 -13.80 14.12
N GLU A 132 -7.26 -14.74 14.45
CA GLU A 132 -7.23 -15.41 15.77
C GLU A 132 -6.97 -14.41 16.90
N ILE A 133 -6.00 -13.49 16.74
CA ILE A 133 -5.71 -12.45 17.72
C ILE A 133 -6.92 -11.50 17.86
N ALA A 134 -7.48 -11.06 16.76
CA ALA A 134 -8.64 -10.15 16.76
C ALA A 134 -9.85 -10.78 17.46
N ASN A 135 -10.17 -12.04 17.14
CA ASN A 135 -11.27 -12.77 17.77
C ASN A 135 -11.06 -12.92 19.28
N ARG A 136 -9.85 -13.28 19.73
CA ARG A 136 -9.51 -13.44 21.14
C ARG A 136 -9.62 -12.12 21.91
N LYS A 137 -9.26 -11.00 21.27
CA LYS A 137 -9.33 -9.64 21.87
C LYS A 137 -10.67 -8.94 21.67
N GLY A 138 -11.61 -9.55 20.95
CA GLY A 138 -12.92 -8.94 20.64
C GLY A 138 -12.83 -7.76 19.69
N ILE A 139 -11.80 -7.70 18.83
CA ILE A 139 -11.65 -6.66 17.80
C ILE A 139 -12.56 -7.02 16.61
N PRO A 140 -13.48 -6.15 16.21
CA PRO A 140 -14.34 -6.40 15.05
C PRO A 140 -13.51 -6.42 13.76
N ILE A 141 -13.84 -7.37 12.85
CA ILE A 141 -13.15 -7.57 11.58
C ILE A 141 -14.10 -7.24 10.42
N TYR A 142 -13.66 -6.37 9.53
CA TYR A 142 -14.39 -5.93 8.34
C TYR A 142 -13.61 -6.23 7.06
N GLU A 143 -14.33 -6.47 5.95
CA GLU A 143 -13.75 -6.71 4.63
C GLU A 143 -13.66 -5.40 3.84
N PRO A 144 -12.44 -4.97 3.45
CA PRO A 144 -12.19 -3.75 2.70
C PRO A 144 -12.42 -3.92 1.18
N PHE A 145 -13.67 -4.17 0.78
CA PHE A 145 -14.03 -4.20 -0.63
C PHE A 145 -14.34 -2.81 -1.18
N GLN A 146 -14.22 -2.68 -2.50
CA GLN A 146 -14.54 -1.48 -3.27
C GLN A 146 -15.85 -0.81 -2.79
N GLY A 147 -15.82 0.49 -2.59
CA GLY A 147 -16.93 1.31 -2.12
C GLY A 147 -17.08 1.42 -0.61
N LYS A 148 -16.36 0.61 0.18
CA LYS A 148 -16.34 0.76 1.64
C LYS A 148 -15.51 1.98 2.04
N LYS A 149 -15.90 2.59 3.17
CA LYS A 149 -15.12 3.66 3.81
C LYS A 149 -14.45 3.15 5.08
N ILE A 150 -13.14 3.42 5.20
CA ILE A 150 -12.32 3.15 6.37
C ILE A 150 -11.92 4.51 6.94
N GLY A 151 -12.72 5.06 7.85
CA GLY A 151 -12.63 6.48 8.21
C GLY A 151 -12.86 7.35 6.99
N GLU A 152 -11.92 8.24 6.67
CA GLU A 152 -12.00 9.09 5.49
C GLU A 152 -11.48 8.44 4.21
N PHE A 153 -10.92 7.25 4.30
CA PHE A 153 -10.39 6.53 3.14
C PHE A 153 -11.49 5.70 2.46
N LEU A 154 -11.70 5.95 1.17
CA LEU A 154 -12.56 5.15 0.30
C LEU A 154 -11.73 4.01 -0.29
N VAL A 155 -12.21 2.78 -0.15
CA VAL A 155 -11.63 1.62 -0.82
C VAL A 155 -12.01 1.67 -2.31
N LEU A 156 -11.01 1.70 -3.18
CA LEU A 156 -11.18 1.76 -4.62
C LEU A 156 -11.12 0.38 -5.29
N ALA A 157 -10.34 -0.54 -4.71
CA ALA A 157 -10.17 -1.92 -5.16
C ALA A 157 -9.69 -2.79 -3.97
N PRO A 158 -9.82 -4.12 -4.07
CA PRO A 158 -10.53 -4.86 -5.11
C PRO A 158 -12.06 -4.82 -4.93
N SER A 159 -12.82 -5.02 -6.02
CA SER A 159 -14.21 -5.44 -5.91
C SER A 159 -14.29 -6.87 -5.38
N LYS A 160 -15.42 -7.24 -4.77
CA LYS A 160 -15.59 -8.61 -4.24
C LYS A 160 -15.41 -9.68 -5.34
N ASN A 161 -16.02 -9.45 -6.50
CA ASN A 161 -15.93 -10.41 -7.60
C ASN A 161 -14.49 -10.60 -8.08
N ARG A 162 -13.75 -9.50 -8.30
CA ARG A 162 -12.34 -9.55 -8.70
C ARG A 162 -11.50 -10.28 -7.66
N TYR A 163 -11.71 -10.00 -6.38
CA TYR A 163 -11.00 -10.68 -5.30
C TYR A 163 -11.20 -12.21 -5.34
N LEU A 164 -12.44 -12.68 -5.54
CA LEU A 164 -12.73 -14.11 -5.62
C LEU A 164 -12.07 -14.77 -6.86
N ASP A 165 -11.96 -14.04 -7.97
CA ASP A 165 -11.23 -14.52 -9.15
C ASP A 165 -9.72 -14.63 -8.87
N LEU A 166 -9.15 -13.62 -8.22
CA LEU A 166 -7.73 -13.62 -7.83
C LEU A 166 -7.38 -14.73 -6.83
N VAL A 167 -8.25 -15.02 -5.86
CA VAL A 167 -8.07 -16.16 -4.95
C VAL A 167 -8.05 -17.48 -5.73
N ALA A 168 -8.89 -17.64 -6.77
CA ALA A 168 -8.88 -18.83 -7.60
C ALA A 168 -7.61 -18.94 -8.46
N GLU A 169 -7.10 -17.81 -8.94
CA GLU A 169 -5.88 -17.70 -9.74
C GLU A 169 -4.61 -17.99 -8.93
N SER A 170 -4.50 -17.44 -7.71
CA SER A 170 -3.32 -17.56 -6.84
C SER A 170 -2.91 -18.99 -6.54
N LEU A 171 -3.85 -19.93 -6.59
CA LEU A 171 -3.59 -21.34 -6.36
C LEU A 171 -2.98 -22.08 -7.59
N SER A 172 -2.74 -21.40 -8.69
CA SER A 172 -2.36 -22.02 -9.98
C SER A 172 -0.98 -21.63 -10.55
N SER A 173 -0.23 -20.65 -10.02
CA SER A 173 0.96 -20.07 -10.70
C SER A 173 2.28 -20.07 -9.92
N ILE A 174 3.43 -20.25 -10.64
CA ILE A 174 4.83 -20.10 -10.15
C ILE A 174 5.67 -19.46 -11.27
N TRP A 175 6.43 -18.39 -11.00
CA TRP A 175 7.27 -17.67 -11.97
C TRP A 175 8.68 -17.29 -11.45
N ASN A 176 9.68 -17.25 -12.36
CA ASN A 176 11.06 -16.75 -12.12
C ASN A 176 11.59 -15.99 -13.35
N SER A 177 12.34 -14.88 -13.16
CA SER A 177 12.99 -14.12 -14.25
C SER A 177 14.38 -13.58 -13.88
N VAL A 178 15.26 -13.38 -14.90
CA VAL A 178 16.62 -12.80 -14.83
C VAL A 178 16.54 -11.34 -15.32
N ILE A 179 17.30 -10.41 -14.71
CA ILE A 179 17.27 -8.98 -15.02
C ILE A 179 18.62 -8.55 -15.58
N HIS A 180 18.58 -7.75 -16.66
CA HIS A 180 19.73 -7.06 -17.27
C HIS A 180 19.53 -5.53 -17.16
N PHE A 181 20.61 -4.75 -17.29
CA PHE A 181 20.58 -3.30 -17.23
C PHE A 181 21.08 -2.68 -18.53
N ILE A 182 20.44 -1.61 -18.99
CA ILE A 182 20.76 -0.85 -20.19
C ILE A 182 20.85 0.67 -19.90
N ASN A 183 21.68 1.40 -20.67
CA ASN A 183 21.68 2.85 -20.64
C ASN A 183 20.39 3.40 -21.24
N ALA A 184 19.92 4.53 -20.71
CA ALA A 184 18.64 5.09 -21.10
C ALA A 184 18.68 6.63 -21.22
N ASN A 185 17.99 7.18 -22.22
CA ASN A 185 17.85 8.62 -22.42
C ASN A 185 16.62 9.17 -21.68
N TRP A 186 16.47 10.51 -21.62
CA TRP A 186 15.23 11.10 -21.10
C TRP A 186 14.01 10.63 -21.91
N GLY A 187 12.95 10.23 -21.23
CA GLY A 187 11.73 9.69 -21.83
C GLY A 187 11.72 8.16 -22.00
N ASP A 188 12.89 7.49 -21.93
CA ASP A 188 12.94 6.02 -21.93
C ASP A 188 12.51 5.48 -20.57
N GLU A 189 11.50 4.61 -20.57
CA GLU A 189 11.00 3.91 -19.38
C GLU A 189 10.63 2.47 -19.74
N ASN A 190 11.35 1.51 -19.18
CA ASN A 190 11.16 0.09 -19.46
C ASN A 190 10.37 -0.59 -18.33
N LEU A 191 9.09 -0.21 -18.22
CA LEU A 191 8.16 -0.89 -17.34
C LEU A 191 7.85 -2.29 -17.89
N SER A 192 7.73 -3.28 -17.01
CA SER A 192 7.51 -4.65 -17.42
C SER A 192 6.12 -4.86 -18.01
N LYS A 193 6.02 -5.66 -19.07
CA LYS A 193 4.74 -6.14 -19.61
C LYS A 193 4.25 -7.42 -18.90
N GLU A 194 5.09 -8.05 -18.09
CA GLU A 194 4.71 -9.21 -17.30
C GLU A 194 3.81 -8.78 -16.12
N PRO A 195 2.71 -9.50 -15.87
CA PRO A 195 1.84 -9.19 -14.74
C PRO A 195 2.56 -9.46 -13.41
N THR A 196 2.11 -8.80 -12.35
CA THR A 196 2.44 -9.18 -10.99
C THR A 196 1.64 -10.40 -10.55
N SER A 197 1.91 -10.92 -9.35
CA SER A 197 1.17 -12.10 -8.84
C SER A 197 -0.31 -11.78 -8.55
N ALA A 198 -1.13 -12.82 -8.50
CA ALA A 198 -2.52 -12.69 -8.08
C ALA A 198 -2.63 -12.22 -6.63
N GLU A 199 -1.69 -12.63 -5.78
CA GLU A 199 -1.59 -12.21 -4.38
C GLU A 199 -1.41 -10.69 -4.26
N ASN A 200 -0.50 -10.10 -5.03
CA ASN A 200 -0.30 -8.66 -5.08
C ASN A 200 -1.54 -7.93 -5.61
N ASN A 201 -2.19 -8.49 -6.63
CA ASN A 201 -3.43 -7.95 -7.18
C ASN A 201 -4.63 -8.01 -6.20
N MET A 202 -4.54 -8.75 -5.09
CA MET A 202 -5.53 -8.69 -3.99
C MET A 202 -5.38 -7.44 -3.12
N SER A 203 -4.35 -6.62 -3.31
CA SER A 203 -4.06 -5.45 -2.47
C SER A 203 -5.22 -4.45 -2.43
N VAL A 204 -5.49 -3.97 -1.23
CA VAL A 204 -6.51 -2.95 -0.96
C VAL A 204 -5.98 -1.58 -1.36
N VAL A 205 -6.58 -0.99 -2.38
CA VAL A 205 -6.27 0.37 -2.84
C VAL A 205 -7.21 1.36 -2.17
N GLN A 206 -6.65 2.38 -1.52
CA GLN A 206 -7.39 3.36 -0.72
C GLN A 206 -7.13 4.78 -1.20
N TYR A 207 -8.19 5.59 -1.25
CA TYR A 207 -8.13 7.01 -1.60
C TYR A 207 -8.77 7.86 -0.51
N ALA A 208 -8.13 8.97 -0.18
CA ALA A 208 -8.71 10.00 0.67
C ALA A 208 -8.40 11.41 0.14
N SER A 209 -9.31 12.34 0.41
CA SER A 209 -9.06 13.78 0.25
C SER A 209 -9.02 14.39 1.64
N LEU A 210 -7.83 14.74 2.12
CA LEU A 210 -7.60 15.29 3.45
C LEU A 210 -6.90 16.65 3.32
N ASN A 211 -7.48 17.66 3.91
CA ASN A 211 -6.90 19.01 3.91
C ASN A 211 -6.49 19.47 2.48
N GLU A 212 -7.41 19.31 1.51
CA GLU A 212 -7.23 19.63 0.08
C GLU A 212 -6.13 18.82 -0.63
N GLN A 213 -5.60 17.77 0.00
CA GLN A 213 -4.62 16.87 -0.59
C GLN A 213 -5.25 15.51 -0.85
N ASN A 214 -5.16 15.05 -2.10
CA ASN A 214 -5.62 13.74 -2.52
C ASN A 214 -4.49 12.72 -2.35
N ILE A 215 -4.78 11.66 -1.64
CA ILE A 215 -3.85 10.63 -1.21
C ILE A 215 -4.31 9.30 -1.82
N LEU A 216 -3.41 8.58 -2.46
CA LEU A 216 -3.66 7.24 -3.01
C LEU A 216 -2.66 6.26 -2.42
N LEU A 217 -3.16 5.29 -1.63
CA LEU A 217 -2.39 4.18 -1.06
C LEU A 217 -2.73 2.91 -1.85
N THR A 218 -1.72 2.17 -2.24
CA THR A 218 -1.85 1.11 -3.24
C THR A 218 -1.50 -0.29 -2.73
N GLY A 219 -0.77 -0.39 -1.59
CA GLY A 219 -0.12 -1.65 -1.23
C GLY A 219 0.73 -2.15 -2.42
N ASP A 220 0.62 -3.44 -2.71
CA ASP A 220 1.34 -4.09 -3.82
C ASP A 220 0.49 -4.29 -5.08
N ALA A 221 -0.58 -3.50 -5.23
CA ALA A 221 -1.52 -3.61 -6.33
C ALA A 221 -0.83 -3.60 -7.70
N GLY A 222 -1.21 -4.54 -8.55
CA GLY A 222 -0.76 -4.60 -9.93
C GLY A 222 -1.55 -3.68 -10.86
N ILE A 223 -1.14 -3.68 -12.14
CA ILE A 223 -1.72 -2.83 -13.19
C ILE A 223 -3.24 -3.02 -13.28
N GLU A 224 -3.72 -4.25 -13.20
CA GLU A 224 -5.15 -4.56 -13.33
C GLU A 224 -5.97 -4.00 -12.14
N THR A 225 -5.49 -4.20 -10.91
CA THR A 225 -6.14 -3.70 -9.69
C THR A 225 -6.08 -2.17 -9.62
N LEU A 226 -4.97 -1.56 -10.05
CA LEU A 226 -4.88 -0.10 -10.14
C LEU A 226 -5.79 0.46 -11.25
N SER A 227 -5.95 -0.26 -12.37
CA SER A 227 -6.89 0.13 -13.43
C SER A 227 -8.33 0.10 -12.93
N GLU A 228 -8.73 -0.95 -12.20
CA GLU A 228 -10.05 -1.05 -11.54
C GLU A 228 -10.26 0.12 -10.56
N ALA A 229 -9.25 0.43 -9.75
CA ALA A 229 -9.30 1.51 -8.77
C ALA A 229 -9.46 2.88 -9.42
N ILE A 230 -8.69 3.16 -10.48
CA ILE A 230 -8.74 4.43 -11.23
C ILE A 230 -10.10 4.58 -11.91
N GLU A 231 -10.58 3.56 -12.61
CA GLU A 231 -11.88 3.58 -13.28
C GLU A 231 -13.02 3.83 -12.28
N TYR A 232 -12.97 3.16 -11.12
CA TYR A 232 -13.96 3.38 -10.09
C TYR A 232 -13.93 4.81 -9.54
N LEU A 233 -12.74 5.38 -9.33
CA LEU A 233 -12.57 6.75 -8.84
C LEU A 233 -13.03 7.78 -9.88
N GLU A 234 -12.66 7.60 -11.15
CA GLU A 234 -13.12 8.44 -12.27
C GLU A 234 -14.65 8.46 -12.38
N ASN A 235 -15.28 7.28 -12.36
CA ASN A 235 -16.73 7.14 -12.44
C ASN A 235 -17.44 7.84 -11.27
N ARG A 236 -16.89 7.80 -10.06
CA ARG A 236 -17.43 8.52 -8.90
C ARG A 236 -17.23 10.03 -8.99
N ASN A 237 -16.28 10.49 -9.78
CA ASN A 237 -15.95 11.90 -9.97
C ASN A 237 -16.37 12.42 -11.37
N ASN A 238 -17.52 11.96 -11.87
CA ASN A 238 -18.11 12.38 -13.15
C ASN A 238 -17.18 12.19 -14.37
N GLY A 239 -16.40 11.12 -14.37
CA GLY A 239 -15.47 10.78 -15.47
C GLY A 239 -14.15 11.57 -15.44
N ILE A 240 -13.84 12.25 -14.35
CA ILE A 240 -12.62 13.05 -14.21
C ILE A 240 -11.73 12.44 -13.14
N MET A 241 -10.50 12.11 -13.49
CA MET A 241 -9.51 11.65 -12.50
C MET A 241 -9.12 12.81 -11.56
N PRO A 242 -9.31 12.70 -10.24
CA PRO A 242 -8.83 13.71 -9.31
C PRO A 242 -7.29 13.79 -9.35
N LYS A 243 -6.75 14.99 -9.22
CA LYS A 243 -5.30 15.17 -9.12
C LYS A 243 -4.78 14.47 -7.87
N ILE A 244 -3.85 13.54 -8.01
CA ILE A 244 -3.22 12.83 -6.88
C ILE A 244 -2.01 13.61 -6.39
N HIS A 245 -2.03 14.04 -5.14
CA HIS A 245 -0.95 14.84 -4.53
C HIS A 245 0.08 13.96 -3.82
N ARG A 246 -0.37 12.84 -3.24
CA ARG A 246 0.46 11.85 -2.52
C ARG A 246 0.14 10.47 -3.06
N PHE A 247 1.15 9.78 -3.53
CA PHE A 247 1.02 8.47 -4.16
C PHE A 247 1.97 7.48 -3.49
N GLN A 248 1.45 6.43 -2.89
CA GLN A 248 2.26 5.27 -2.54
C GLN A 248 2.58 4.53 -3.83
N VAL A 249 3.86 4.34 -4.11
CA VAL A 249 4.29 3.54 -5.26
C VAL A 249 4.11 2.07 -4.94
N PRO A 250 3.38 1.31 -5.75
CA PRO A 250 3.04 -0.07 -5.42
C PRO A 250 4.27 -0.98 -5.40
N HIS A 251 4.21 -2.00 -4.54
CA HIS A 251 5.17 -3.09 -4.45
C HIS A 251 6.61 -2.58 -4.43
N HIS A 252 6.87 -1.67 -3.50
CA HIS A 252 8.19 -1.08 -3.24
C HIS A 252 8.89 -0.47 -4.47
N GLY A 253 8.13 -0.13 -5.51
CA GLY A 253 8.67 0.37 -6.78
C GLY A 253 9.03 -0.73 -7.78
N SER A 254 8.30 -1.83 -7.78
CA SER A 254 8.40 -2.89 -8.81
C SER A 254 7.91 -2.43 -10.18
N ARG A 255 8.63 -2.74 -11.25
CA ARG A 255 8.26 -2.39 -12.62
C ARG A 255 7.08 -3.18 -13.21
N ARG A 256 6.62 -4.25 -12.51
CA ARG A 256 5.48 -5.07 -12.91
C ARG A 256 4.13 -4.51 -12.44
N ASN A 257 4.16 -3.51 -11.59
CA ASN A 257 2.98 -2.99 -10.93
C ASN A 257 2.48 -1.67 -11.53
N LEU A 258 3.22 -1.09 -12.47
CA LEU A 258 2.90 0.17 -13.14
C LEU A 258 3.05 0.05 -14.66
N SER A 259 2.23 0.80 -15.40
CA SER A 259 2.37 1.02 -16.83
C SER A 259 2.41 2.50 -17.17
N SER A 260 2.92 2.83 -18.37
CA SER A 260 2.93 4.22 -18.85
C SER A 260 1.51 4.79 -18.90
N GLU A 261 0.53 4.02 -19.37
CA GLU A 261 -0.87 4.43 -19.48
C GLU A 261 -1.50 4.75 -18.12
N LEU A 262 -1.20 3.93 -17.08
CA LEU A 262 -1.64 4.23 -15.72
C LEU A 262 -1.03 5.51 -15.17
N LEU A 263 0.27 5.69 -15.38
CA LEU A 263 0.98 6.88 -14.93
C LEU A 263 0.50 8.14 -15.67
N ASP A 264 0.18 8.03 -16.98
CA ASP A 264 -0.40 9.14 -17.75
C ASP A 264 -1.79 9.55 -17.21
N LYS A 265 -2.61 8.59 -16.82
CA LYS A 265 -3.90 8.87 -16.16
C LYS A 265 -3.73 9.54 -14.80
N LEU A 266 -2.75 9.12 -14.00
CA LEU A 266 -2.52 9.63 -12.63
C LEU A 266 -1.86 11.02 -12.64
N PHE A 267 -0.89 11.26 -13.51
CA PHE A 267 0.01 12.41 -13.44
C PHE A 267 0.09 13.24 -14.73
N GLY A 268 -0.51 12.77 -15.83
CA GLY A 268 -0.42 13.35 -17.17
C GLY A 268 0.72 12.74 -17.98
N GLU A 269 0.78 13.13 -19.25
CA GLU A 269 1.77 12.65 -20.21
C GLU A 269 3.21 13.00 -19.82
N LYS A 270 4.16 12.28 -20.39
CA LYS A 270 5.60 12.52 -20.19
C LYS A 270 5.95 13.95 -20.64
N LEU A 271 6.70 14.63 -19.78
CA LEU A 271 7.25 15.93 -20.09
C LEU A 271 8.38 15.82 -21.11
N PRO A 272 8.50 16.75 -22.07
CA PRO A 272 9.55 16.72 -23.10
C PRO A 272 10.96 16.94 -22.51
N PHE A 273 11.04 17.58 -21.34
CA PHE A 273 12.29 17.88 -20.64
C PHE A 273 12.10 17.72 -19.13
N PRO A 274 13.21 17.55 -18.37
CA PRO A 274 13.15 17.53 -16.91
C PRO A 274 12.45 18.77 -16.36
N PRO A 275 11.45 18.62 -15.48
CA PRO A 275 10.75 19.74 -14.87
C PRO A 275 11.65 20.50 -13.88
N THR A 276 11.45 21.81 -13.77
CA THR A 276 12.11 22.63 -12.75
C THR A 276 11.42 22.58 -11.40
N VAL A 277 10.16 22.15 -11.36
CA VAL A 277 9.33 22.04 -10.14
C VAL A 277 8.50 20.76 -10.20
N ASP A 278 8.57 19.97 -9.16
CA ASP A 278 7.73 18.78 -9.00
C ASP A 278 6.31 19.17 -8.58
N LYS A 279 5.31 18.54 -9.21
CA LYS A 279 3.87 18.82 -8.98
C LYS A 279 3.21 17.83 -8.04
N PHE A 280 3.80 16.64 -7.88
CA PHE A 280 3.26 15.50 -7.15
C PHE A 280 4.36 14.89 -6.29
N THR A 281 3.98 14.09 -5.31
CA THR A 281 4.93 13.34 -4.48
C THR A 281 4.58 11.85 -4.49
N ALA A 282 5.54 11.03 -4.90
CA ALA A 282 5.50 9.58 -4.80
C ALA A 282 6.38 9.10 -3.65
N LEU A 283 5.86 8.19 -2.86
CA LEU A 283 6.47 7.64 -1.66
C LEU A 283 6.67 6.14 -1.86
N ILE A 284 7.89 5.67 -1.66
CA ILE A 284 8.28 4.28 -1.83
C ILE A 284 8.75 3.73 -0.49
N SER A 285 8.12 2.66 -0.02
CA SER A 285 8.65 1.87 1.09
C SER A 285 9.71 0.91 0.55
N SER A 286 10.97 1.18 0.76
CA SER A 286 12.06 0.30 0.32
C SER A 286 13.15 0.20 1.36
N ALA A 287 13.76 -0.98 1.50
CA ALA A 287 14.88 -1.19 2.39
C ALA A 287 16.19 -0.72 1.73
N LYS A 288 17.08 -0.14 2.52
CA LYS A 288 18.37 0.39 2.03
C LYS A 288 19.25 -0.68 1.36
N GLU A 289 19.18 -1.93 1.81
CA GLU A 289 19.97 -3.03 1.29
C GLU A 289 19.25 -3.84 0.20
N ASP A 290 18.00 -3.48 -0.13
CA ASP A 290 17.25 -4.12 -1.21
C ASP A 290 17.80 -3.68 -2.57
N LYS A 291 18.40 -4.64 -3.29
CA LYS A 291 18.98 -4.39 -4.63
C LYS A 291 17.92 -4.50 -5.73
N ASP A 292 16.76 -4.99 -5.39
CA ASP A 292 15.67 -5.24 -6.33
C ASP A 292 14.66 -4.10 -6.37
N HIS A 293 14.58 -3.29 -5.30
CA HIS A 293 13.61 -2.19 -5.19
C HIS A 293 14.24 -0.92 -4.57
N PRO A 294 13.85 0.28 -5.03
CA PRO A 294 12.97 0.51 -6.18
C PRO A 294 13.68 0.30 -7.52
N ARG A 295 12.94 -0.12 -8.54
CA ARG A 295 13.45 -0.26 -9.91
C ARG A 295 13.71 1.11 -10.54
N LYS A 296 14.83 1.23 -11.24
CA LYS A 296 15.25 2.48 -11.91
C LYS A 296 14.24 2.93 -12.96
N ALA A 297 13.68 2.01 -13.73
CA ALA A 297 12.64 2.29 -14.70
C ALA A 297 11.41 2.95 -14.07
N VAL A 298 11.02 2.57 -12.83
CA VAL A 298 9.89 3.17 -12.10
C VAL A 298 10.22 4.60 -11.66
N ILE A 299 11.42 4.82 -11.12
CA ILE A 299 11.88 6.16 -10.72
C ILE A 299 11.86 7.09 -11.95
N ARG A 300 12.39 6.62 -13.09
CA ARG A 300 12.40 7.35 -14.36
C ARG A 300 11.00 7.71 -14.81
N ALA A 301 10.11 6.72 -14.88
CA ALA A 301 8.73 6.88 -15.33
C ALA A 301 7.94 7.92 -14.52
N LEU A 302 8.11 7.94 -13.21
CA LEU A 302 7.51 8.94 -12.32
C LEU A 302 8.10 10.34 -12.57
N LYS A 303 9.44 10.44 -12.66
CA LYS A 303 10.11 11.73 -12.88
C LYS A 303 9.80 12.32 -14.25
N HIS A 304 9.58 11.51 -15.29
CA HIS A 304 9.12 11.98 -16.61
C HIS A 304 7.80 12.77 -16.55
N ARG A 305 7.00 12.55 -15.51
CA ARG A 305 5.70 13.22 -15.30
C ARG A 305 5.72 14.31 -14.24
N GLY A 306 6.92 14.73 -13.82
CA GLY A 306 7.09 15.80 -12.83
C GLY A 306 6.73 15.36 -11.42
N VAL A 307 6.98 14.09 -11.09
CA VAL A 307 6.74 13.53 -9.78
C VAL A 307 8.03 13.54 -8.96
N ARG A 308 7.96 14.11 -7.76
CA ARG A 308 9.02 14.02 -6.75
C ARG A 308 8.98 12.61 -6.14
N VAL A 309 10.03 11.85 -6.32
CA VAL A 309 10.13 10.46 -5.84
C VAL A 309 10.97 10.41 -4.58
N ILE A 310 10.43 9.85 -3.51
CA ILE A 310 11.08 9.72 -2.20
C ILE A 310 10.97 8.26 -1.76
N ALA A 311 12.08 7.70 -1.26
CA ALA A 311 12.13 6.34 -0.75
C ALA A 311 12.57 6.31 0.71
N THR A 312 12.09 5.33 1.49
CA THR A 312 12.45 5.20 2.90
C THR A 312 13.92 4.85 3.09
N GLU A 313 14.44 3.85 2.41
CA GLU A 313 15.86 3.45 2.39
C GLU A 313 16.58 3.58 3.75
N GLY A 314 15.94 3.06 4.82
CA GLY A 314 16.45 3.07 6.19
C GLY A 314 16.07 4.31 7.01
N ILE A 315 15.29 5.25 6.48
CA ILE A 315 14.72 6.38 7.22
C ILE A 315 13.19 6.40 7.17
N THR A 316 12.56 6.79 8.25
CA THR A 316 11.11 7.02 8.26
C THR A 316 10.81 8.37 7.60
N ILE A 317 9.82 8.38 6.71
CA ILE A 317 9.39 9.57 5.96
C ILE A 317 8.02 10.00 6.45
N CYS A 318 7.86 11.27 6.80
CA CYS A 318 6.56 11.88 7.08
C CYS A 318 6.12 12.76 5.91
N SER A 319 4.93 12.52 5.41
CA SER A 319 4.21 13.41 4.49
C SER A 319 3.00 13.99 5.20
N SER A 320 2.96 15.30 5.40
CA SER A 320 1.94 15.95 6.21
C SER A 320 1.37 17.19 5.54
N SER A 321 0.23 17.65 6.04
CA SER A 321 -0.29 18.99 5.76
C SER A 321 0.53 20.06 6.48
N SER A 322 0.49 21.30 5.99
CA SER A 322 1.29 22.41 6.54
C SER A 322 0.94 22.78 7.99
N ASN A 323 -0.25 22.43 8.46
CA ASN A 323 -0.77 22.68 9.78
C ASN A 323 -0.72 21.45 10.72
N ALA A 324 -0.04 20.38 10.30
CA ALA A 324 0.22 19.24 11.15
C ALA A 324 1.15 19.63 12.34
N PRO A 325 1.06 18.93 13.48
CA PRO A 325 1.92 19.18 14.62
C PRO A 325 3.41 19.14 14.27
N HIS A 326 4.14 20.16 14.73
CA HIS A 326 5.59 20.21 14.45
C HIS A 326 6.33 19.10 15.18
N ARG A 327 7.26 18.46 14.47
CA ARG A 327 8.14 17.41 15.02
C ARG A 327 9.58 17.91 15.09
N SER A 328 10.13 17.96 16.30
CA SER A 328 11.54 18.32 16.49
C SER A 328 12.46 17.27 15.87
N GLY A 329 13.53 17.71 15.22
CA GLY A 329 14.51 16.83 14.59
C GLY A 329 14.12 16.27 13.21
N TRP A 330 12.93 16.61 12.70
CA TRP A 330 12.51 16.26 11.35
C TRP A 330 12.84 17.39 10.37
N GLY A 331 13.29 17.02 9.17
CA GLY A 331 13.66 17.96 8.13
C GLY A 331 13.24 17.48 6.74
N PRO A 332 13.48 18.29 5.70
CA PRO A 332 13.19 17.91 4.33
C PRO A 332 13.96 16.65 3.92
N VAL A 333 13.26 15.74 3.24
CA VAL A 333 13.85 14.51 2.66
C VAL A 333 14.37 14.80 1.26
N THR A 334 15.57 14.30 0.94
CA THR A 334 16.16 14.39 -0.39
C THR A 334 15.44 13.42 -1.33
N PRO A 335 14.90 13.89 -2.47
CA PRO A 335 14.32 13.01 -3.48
C PRO A 335 15.39 12.11 -4.11
N LEU A 336 14.98 10.95 -4.59
CA LEU A 336 15.85 10.10 -5.40
C LEU A 336 16.30 10.84 -6.64
N GLU A 337 17.56 10.64 -7.02
CA GLU A 337 18.12 11.19 -8.26
C GLU A 337 17.50 10.52 -9.50
N TYR A 338 17.62 11.16 -10.65
CA TYR A 338 17.20 10.58 -11.93
C TYR A 338 18.25 9.55 -12.38
N PRO A 339 17.88 8.26 -12.52
CA PRO A 339 18.81 7.23 -12.96
C PRO A 339 19.21 7.39 -14.43
N ASN A 340 20.50 7.21 -14.75
CA ASN A 340 21.01 7.27 -16.12
C ASN A 340 20.89 5.93 -16.87
N ASP A 341 20.58 4.87 -16.17
CA ASP A 341 20.37 3.51 -16.65
C ASP A 341 19.06 2.95 -16.10
N GLN A 342 18.59 1.85 -16.67
CA GLN A 342 17.38 1.16 -16.23
C GLN A 342 17.48 -0.33 -16.50
N GLU A 343 16.55 -1.10 -15.96
CA GLU A 343 16.35 -2.53 -16.26
C GLU A 343 15.89 -2.72 -17.71
N GLU A 344 16.37 -3.78 -18.34
CA GLU A 344 15.97 -4.20 -19.69
C GLU A 344 14.56 -4.85 -19.71
#